data_594d1f4aba85ad83356f5c7435a693a6
#
_entry.id   594d1f4aba85ad83356f5c7435a693a6
#
_cell.length_a   1.000
_cell.length_b   1.000
_cell.length_c   1.000
_cell.angle_alpha   90.00
_cell.angle_beta   90.00
_cell.angle_gamma   90.00
#
_symmetry.space_group_name_H-M   'P 1'
#
loop_
_entity.id
_entity.type
_entity.pdbx_description
1 polymer ?
#
loop_
_entity_poly.entity_id
_entity_poly.type
_entity_poly.pdbx_seq_one_letter_code
_entity_poly.pdbx_strand_id
1 'polypeptide(L)'
;MKEPFDLYSPEIDADPFPYYAVLREQYPCYWSESARLWILSRYDDVAHAAQDWETFSSSQGNMIDELPGRAGATLGTTDPPRHDRLRALSQAAFTRKNIQHLIAPTLEIADGALDQILESGEFEFINDYSSKITVGLLFRTMGLPDRDHADIRRKVILAVSTDKSVKGRNPEHIAAFKSLSDFLTEEVAVRRRVPTDDLITHLAEAEVDGDRLSEREIVLTTATFVMAGVESLSSFMSMLALNLHDYPDARRRIVAKPALMGPAIEESLASTLRHSASSAS
;
A
#
# COMPACT_ATOMS: atom_id res chain seq x y z
N MET A 1 3.95 -27.88 22.13
CA MET A 1 4.66 -27.95 20.85
C MET A 1 4.89 -26.54 20.36
N LYS A 2 6.06 -26.22 19.76
CA LYS A 2 6.29 -24.92 19.13
C LYS A 2 5.35 -24.83 17.91
N GLU A 3 4.66 -23.73 17.77
CA GLU A 3 3.76 -23.48 16.63
C GLU A 3 4.55 -23.54 15.32
N PRO A 4 4.15 -24.32 14.30
CA PRO A 4 4.92 -24.47 13.06
C PRO A 4 5.01 -23.15 12.26
N PHE A 5 4.10 -22.23 12.48
CA PHE A 5 4.11 -20.90 11.87
C PHE A 5 3.49 -19.87 12.82
N ASP A 6 4.31 -19.04 13.44
CA ASP A 6 3.88 -17.90 14.27
C ASP A 6 4.08 -16.60 13.49
N LEU A 7 2.98 -15.95 13.09
CA LEU A 7 2.98 -14.69 12.34
C LEU A 7 3.74 -13.55 13.04
N TYR A 8 3.96 -13.67 14.35
CA TYR A 8 4.67 -12.66 15.15
C TYR A 8 6.15 -13.02 15.41
N SER A 9 6.63 -14.14 14.83
CA SER A 9 8.03 -14.56 14.99
C SER A 9 8.99 -13.68 14.19
N PRO A 10 10.01 -13.07 14.82
CA PRO A 10 11.05 -12.35 14.08
C PRO A 10 11.82 -13.22 13.07
N GLU A 11 11.97 -14.52 13.36
CA GLU A 11 12.65 -15.47 12.47
C GLU A 11 11.86 -15.67 11.17
N ILE A 12 10.52 -15.78 11.27
CA ILE A 12 9.63 -15.90 10.10
C ILE A 12 9.59 -14.60 9.31
N ASP A 13 9.63 -13.46 9.97
CA ASP A 13 9.72 -12.15 9.33
C ASP A 13 11.00 -12.02 8.50
N ALA A 14 12.11 -12.46 9.03
CA ALA A 14 13.40 -12.35 8.36
C ALA A 14 13.48 -13.23 7.10
N ASP A 15 12.96 -14.45 7.15
CA ASP A 15 12.88 -15.38 6.00
C ASP A 15 11.63 -16.28 6.10
N PRO A 16 10.49 -15.89 5.50
CA PRO A 16 9.26 -16.66 5.57
C PRO A 16 9.22 -17.86 4.61
N PHE A 17 10.06 -17.93 3.58
CA PHE A 17 9.93 -18.89 2.49
C PHE A 17 10.11 -20.36 2.90
N PRO A 18 11.07 -20.74 3.77
CA PRO A 18 11.14 -22.11 4.28
C PRO A 18 9.87 -22.54 5.01
N TYR A 19 9.27 -21.62 5.78
CA TYR A 19 8.03 -21.88 6.51
C TYR A 19 6.83 -22.00 5.57
N TYR A 20 6.76 -21.20 4.51
CA TYR A 20 5.72 -21.33 3.49
C TYR A 20 5.79 -22.67 2.76
N ALA A 21 6.99 -23.23 2.54
CA ALA A 21 7.14 -24.56 1.98
C ALA A 21 6.54 -25.63 2.91
N VAL A 22 6.85 -25.56 4.21
CA VAL A 22 6.28 -26.47 5.23
C VAL A 22 4.75 -26.35 5.29
N LEU A 23 4.20 -25.14 5.26
CA LEU A 23 2.76 -24.92 5.26
C LEU A 23 2.12 -25.58 4.03
N ARG A 24 2.65 -25.34 2.83
CA ARG A 24 2.09 -25.92 1.59
C ARG A 24 2.10 -27.45 1.58
N GLU A 25 3.14 -28.06 2.13
CA GLU A 25 3.32 -29.51 2.10
C GLU A 25 2.55 -30.23 3.21
N GLN A 26 2.61 -29.69 4.44
CA GLN A 26 2.16 -30.41 5.64
C GLN A 26 0.90 -29.80 6.27
N TYR A 27 0.69 -28.48 6.12
CA TYR A 27 -0.41 -27.74 6.76
C TYR A 27 -1.08 -26.75 5.80
N PRO A 28 -1.64 -27.20 4.67
CA PRO A 28 -2.14 -26.28 3.62
C PRO A 28 -3.29 -25.38 4.07
N CYS A 29 -4.03 -25.80 5.09
CA CYS A 29 -5.00 -24.99 5.81
C CYS A 29 -4.65 -25.08 7.30
N TYR A 30 -3.95 -24.08 7.82
CA TYR A 30 -3.36 -24.08 9.15
C TYR A 30 -4.08 -23.10 10.09
N TRP A 31 -4.49 -23.58 11.27
CA TRP A 31 -4.98 -22.69 12.33
C TRP A 31 -3.83 -22.14 13.14
N SER A 32 -3.63 -20.82 13.11
CA SER A 32 -2.68 -20.13 13.98
C SER A 32 -3.35 -19.81 15.31
N GLU A 33 -2.88 -20.45 16.38
CA GLU A 33 -3.39 -20.20 17.73
C GLU A 33 -2.98 -18.82 18.23
N SER A 34 -1.77 -18.37 17.86
CA SER A 34 -1.23 -17.07 18.26
C SER A 34 -1.99 -15.90 17.63
N ALA A 35 -2.37 -16.03 16.34
CA ALA A 35 -3.09 -14.99 15.59
C ALA A 35 -4.62 -15.22 15.55
N ARG A 36 -5.10 -16.41 15.99
CA ARG A 36 -6.50 -16.82 15.98
C ARG A 36 -7.18 -16.70 14.62
N LEU A 37 -6.45 -17.16 13.58
CA LEU A 37 -6.92 -17.14 12.20
C LEU A 37 -6.47 -18.38 11.43
N TRP A 38 -7.15 -18.67 10.33
CA TRP A 38 -6.75 -19.71 9.39
C TRP A 38 -5.79 -19.13 8.34
N ILE A 39 -4.74 -19.90 8.04
CA ILE A 39 -3.74 -19.56 7.02
C ILE A 39 -3.88 -20.57 5.88
N LEU A 40 -4.19 -20.09 4.70
CA LEU A 40 -4.18 -20.83 3.46
C LEU A 40 -2.85 -20.63 2.75
N SER A 41 -2.24 -21.71 2.24
CA SER A 41 -0.90 -21.63 1.65
C SER A 41 -0.77 -22.20 0.24
N ARG A 42 -1.72 -23.02 -0.23
CA ARG A 42 -1.73 -23.53 -1.59
C ARG A 42 -2.38 -22.54 -2.55
N TYR A 43 -1.84 -22.46 -3.75
CA TYR A 43 -2.33 -21.53 -4.78
C TYR A 43 -3.84 -21.67 -5.03
N ASP A 44 -4.33 -22.89 -5.24
CA ASP A 44 -5.74 -23.13 -5.57
C ASP A 44 -6.67 -22.72 -4.42
N ASP A 45 -6.29 -23.01 -3.18
CA ASP A 45 -7.06 -22.63 -1.98
C ASP A 45 -7.12 -21.10 -1.82
N VAL A 46 -5.98 -20.42 -2.01
CA VAL A 46 -5.88 -18.95 -1.94
C VAL A 46 -6.66 -18.30 -3.09
N ALA A 47 -6.53 -18.84 -4.32
CA ALA A 47 -7.26 -18.33 -5.47
C ALA A 47 -8.77 -18.51 -5.32
N HIS A 48 -9.21 -19.65 -4.79
CA HIS A 48 -10.62 -19.89 -4.47
C HIS A 48 -11.12 -18.90 -3.41
N ALA A 49 -10.43 -18.80 -2.28
CA ALA A 49 -10.82 -17.89 -1.20
C ALA A 49 -10.87 -16.42 -1.63
N ALA A 50 -9.98 -15.99 -2.54
CA ALA A 50 -9.96 -14.62 -3.06
C ALA A 50 -11.13 -14.32 -4.03
N GLN A 51 -11.80 -15.32 -4.58
CA GLN A 51 -12.90 -15.17 -5.53
C GLN A 51 -14.28 -15.44 -4.90
N ASP A 52 -14.33 -16.29 -3.90
CA ASP A 52 -15.57 -16.70 -3.23
C ASP A 52 -15.86 -15.77 -2.04
N TRP A 53 -16.28 -14.54 -2.35
CA TRP A 53 -16.62 -13.55 -1.34
C TRP A 53 -17.84 -13.89 -0.49
N GLU A 54 -18.71 -14.77 -0.97
CA GLU A 54 -19.88 -15.25 -0.21
C GLU A 54 -19.46 -16.11 0.98
N THR A 55 -18.41 -16.92 0.81
CA THR A 55 -17.82 -17.76 1.87
C THR A 55 -16.75 -17.01 2.65
N PHE A 56 -15.88 -16.26 1.96
CA PHE A 56 -14.72 -15.55 2.52
C PHE A 56 -14.93 -14.04 2.46
N SER A 57 -15.86 -13.55 3.30
CA SER A 57 -16.23 -12.15 3.36
C SER A 57 -15.09 -11.25 3.86
N SER A 58 -14.89 -10.09 3.22
CA SER A 58 -13.98 -9.04 3.68
C SER A 58 -14.62 -8.08 4.70
N SER A 59 -15.88 -8.24 5.03
CA SER A 59 -16.64 -7.26 5.84
C SER A 59 -16.13 -7.09 7.27
N GLN A 60 -15.38 -8.05 7.79
CA GLN A 60 -14.75 -7.95 9.12
C GLN A 60 -13.38 -7.28 9.10
N GLY A 61 -12.85 -6.98 7.92
CA GLY A 61 -11.55 -6.37 7.73
C GLY A 61 -10.66 -7.14 6.76
N ASN A 62 -9.53 -6.53 6.39
CA ASN A 62 -8.51 -7.10 5.51
C ASN A 62 -7.09 -7.01 6.11
N MET A 63 -6.99 -6.72 7.38
CA MET A 63 -5.75 -6.72 8.15
C MET A 63 -5.86 -7.73 9.29
N ILE A 64 -4.73 -8.33 9.71
CA ILE A 64 -4.70 -9.27 10.84
C ILE A 64 -5.35 -8.64 12.07
N ASP A 65 -4.97 -7.39 12.35
CA ASP A 65 -5.57 -6.56 13.39
C ASP A 65 -6.22 -5.35 12.71
N GLU A 66 -7.53 -5.38 12.52
CA GLU A 66 -8.22 -4.31 11.80
C GLU A 66 -8.28 -3.01 12.61
N LEU A 67 -8.21 -1.89 11.91
CA LEU A 67 -8.29 -0.55 12.50
C LEU A 67 -9.74 -0.17 12.83
N PRO A 68 -9.98 0.52 13.95
CA PRO A 68 -11.33 0.92 14.35
C PRO A 68 -12.07 1.69 13.24
N GLY A 69 -13.28 1.27 12.94
CA GLY A 69 -14.18 1.94 11.99
C GLY A 69 -13.91 1.66 10.52
N ARG A 70 -12.92 0.81 10.15
CA ARG A 70 -12.66 0.38 8.77
C ARG A 70 -13.46 -0.85 8.36
N ALA A 71 -13.63 -1.83 9.24
CA ALA A 71 -14.39 -3.04 8.94
C ALA A 71 -15.78 -2.70 8.35
N GLY A 72 -16.11 -3.29 7.20
CA GLY A 72 -17.35 -3.04 6.46
C GLY A 72 -17.54 -1.60 5.94
N ALA A 73 -16.50 -0.76 5.92
CA ALA A 73 -16.65 0.66 5.62
C ALA A 73 -15.73 1.18 4.49
N THR A 74 -14.71 0.43 4.08
CA THR A 74 -13.79 0.79 3.01
C THR A 74 -13.98 -0.12 1.79
N LEU A 75 -13.44 0.28 0.64
CA LEU A 75 -13.47 -0.54 -0.57
C LEU A 75 -12.90 -1.95 -0.32
N GLY A 76 -11.77 -2.06 0.40
CA GLY A 76 -11.14 -3.36 0.69
C GLY A 76 -11.77 -4.13 1.85
N THR A 77 -12.80 -3.60 2.52
CA THR A 77 -13.48 -4.23 3.66
C THR A 77 -14.99 -4.28 3.47
N THR A 78 -15.45 -4.35 2.23
CA THR A 78 -16.86 -4.52 1.86
C THR A 78 -17.00 -5.60 0.81
N ASP A 79 -18.15 -6.25 0.81
CA ASP A 79 -18.52 -7.24 -0.19
C ASP A 79 -19.56 -6.66 -1.16
N PRO A 80 -19.81 -7.31 -2.33
CA PRO A 80 -20.91 -6.94 -3.21
C PRO A 80 -22.29 -6.99 -2.48
N PRO A 81 -23.24 -6.12 -2.83
CA PRO A 81 -23.17 -5.10 -3.90
C PRO A 81 -22.49 -3.78 -3.47
N ARG A 82 -22.22 -3.60 -2.19
CA ARG A 82 -21.62 -2.35 -1.67
C ARG A 82 -20.21 -2.12 -2.17
N HIS A 83 -19.40 -3.18 -2.25
CA HIS A 83 -18.07 -3.12 -2.86
C HIS A 83 -18.13 -2.55 -4.29
N ASP A 84 -19.04 -3.08 -5.13
CA ASP A 84 -19.13 -2.70 -6.54
C ASP A 84 -19.54 -1.23 -6.69
N ARG A 85 -20.46 -0.77 -5.85
CA ARG A 85 -20.84 0.64 -5.76
C ARG A 85 -19.64 1.54 -5.42
N LEU A 86 -18.92 1.23 -4.33
CA LEU A 86 -17.77 2.02 -3.90
C LEU A 86 -16.65 1.99 -4.95
N ARG A 87 -16.44 0.85 -5.60
CA ARG A 87 -15.45 0.68 -6.66
C ARG A 87 -15.79 1.53 -7.88
N ALA A 88 -17.04 1.52 -8.34
CA ALA A 88 -17.46 2.30 -9.48
C ALA A 88 -17.27 3.80 -9.24
N LEU A 89 -17.70 4.31 -8.08
CA LEU A 89 -17.54 5.72 -7.70
C LEU A 89 -16.06 6.12 -7.56
N SER A 90 -15.24 5.26 -6.96
CA SER A 90 -13.80 5.50 -6.85
C SER A 90 -13.13 5.52 -8.23
N GLN A 91 -13.48 4.59 -9.13
CA GLN A 91 -12.94 4.54 -10.50
C GLN A 91 -13.31 5.77 -11.32
N ALA A 92 -14.49 6.33 -11.11
CA ALA A 92 -14.90 7.56 -11.77
C ALA A 92 -13.99 8.76 -11.43
N ALA A 93 -13.42 8.80 -10.23
CA ALA A 93 -12.43 9.79 -9.83
C ALA A 93 -11.04 9.56 -10.45
N PHE A 94 -10.65 8.30 -10.72
CA PHE A 94 -9.36 7.90 -11.28
C PHE A 94 -9.35 7.78 -12.81
N THR A 95 -9.82 8.78 -13.51
CA THR A 95 -9.76 8.76 -14.97
C THR A 95 -8.36 9.10 -15.48
N ARG A 96 -8.02 8.63 -16.70
CA ARG A 96 -6.74 9.00 -17.34
C ARG A 96 -6.58 10.52 -17.45
N LYS A 97 -7.66 11.23 -17.69
CA LYS A 97 -7.68 12.70 -17.75
C LYS A 97 -7.24 13.31 -16.41
N ASN A 98 -7.75 12.76 -15.30
CA ASN A 98 -7.49 13.27 -13.95
C ASN A 98 -6.08 12.99 -13.44
N ILE A 99 -5.35 12.04 -14.04
CA ILE A 99 -4.00 11.68 -13.59
C ILE A 99 -2.90 12.05 -14.58
N GLN A 100 -3.22 12.35 -15.84
CA GLN A 100 -2.22 12.62 -16.87
C GLN A 100 -1.35 13.86 -16.56
N HIS A 101 -1.92 14.86 -15.91
CA HIS A 101 -1.21 16.08 -15.51
C HIS A 101 -0.13 15.83 -14.44
N LEU A 102 -0.12 14.67 -13.77
CA LEU A 102 0.86 14.32 -12.73
C LEU A 102 2.21 13.86 -13.29
N ILE A 103 2.32 13.59 -14.60
CA ILE A 103 3.57 13.08 -15.20
C ILE A 103 4.70 14.10 -15.04
N ALA A 104 4.50 15.35 -15.44
CA ALA A 104 5.54 16.38 -15.33
C ALA A 104 5.94 16.67 -13.88
N PRO A 105 5.00 16.89 -12.93
CA PRO A 105 5.34 17.02 -11.51
C PRO A 105 6.09 15.82 -10.93
N THR A 106 5.78 14.59 -11.37
CA THR A 106 6.50 13.38 -10.91
C THR A 106 7.96 13.42 -11.33
N LEU A 107 8.24 13.82 -12.56
CA LEU A 107 9.62 13.97 -13.06
C LEU A 107 10.36 15.08 -12.30
N GLU A 108 9.73 16.23 -12.05
CA GLU A 108 10.31 17.32 -11.26
C GLU A 108 10.69 16.87 -9.83
N ILE A 109 9.82 16.10 -9.17
CA ILE A 109 10.09 15.55 -7.83
C ILE A 109 11.27 14.57 -7.91
N ALA A 110 11.29 13.69 -8.91
CA ALA A 110 12.34 12.68 -9.07
C ALA A 110 13.70 13.34 -9.36
N ASP A 111 13.74 14.31 -10.27
CA ASP A 111 14.97 15.03 -10.61
C ASP A 111 15.48 15.86 -9.42
N GLY A 112 14.59 16.57 -8.71
CA GLY A 112 14.96 17.32 -7.51
C GLY A 112 15.45 16.44 -6.36
N ALA A 113 14.94 15.22 -6.22
CA ALA A 113 15.45 14.26 -5.26
C ALA A 113 16.83 13.73 -5.65
N LEU A 114 17.08 13.48 -6.96
CA LEU A 114 18.39 13.10 -7.48
C LEU A 114 19.43 14.20 -7.27
N ASP A 115 19.11 15.45 -7.57
CA ASP A 115 20.03 16.58 -7.41
C ASP A 115 20.54 16.71 -5.96
N GLN A 116 19.66 16.45 -4.97
CA GLN A 116 20.02 16.50 -3.55
C GLN A 116 21.01 15.41 -3.13
N ILE A 117 20.99 14.24 -3.77
CA ILE A 117 21.82 13.08 -3.39
C ILE A 117 23.10 12.96 -4.21
N LEU A 118 23.16 13.54 -5.42
CA LEU A 118 24.32 13.45 -6.31
C LEU A 118 25.59 14.04 -5.70
N GLU A 119 25.46 15.07 -4.89
CA GLU A 119 26.61 15.74 -4.25
C GLU A 119 27.12 14.98 -3.02
N SER A 120 26.30 14.15 -2.39
CA SER A 120 26.66 13.46 -1.12
C SER A 120 27.54 12.22 -1.34
N GLY A 121 27.46 11.58 -2.49
CA GLY A 121 28.17 10.33 -2.80
C GLY A 121 27.59 9.08 -2.13
N GLU A 122 26.89 9.23 -1.00
CA GLU A 122 26.18 8.19 -0.26
C GLU A 122 24.79 8.71 0.14
N PHE A 123 23.77 7.85 0.08
CA PHE A 123 22.40 8.19 0.45
C PHE A 123 21.59 6.95 0.85
N GLU A 124 20.56 7.15 1.64
CA GLU A 124 19.59 6.10 1.98
C GLU A 124 18.47 6.10 0.94
N PHE A 125 18.38 5.04 0.15
CA PHE A 125 17.53 5.01 -1.05
C PHE A 125 16.04 5.25 -0.74
N ILE A 126 15.54 4.73 0.39
CA ILE A 126 14.13 4.86 0.75
C ILE A 126 13.83 6.31 1.17
N ASN A 127 14.55 6.83 2.17
CA ASN A 127 14.21 8.13 2.75
C ASN A 127 14.67 9.31 1.89
N ASP A 128 15.81 9.18 1.20
CA ASP A 128 16.40 10.28 0.43
C ASP A 128 15.90 10.34 -1.01
N TYR A 129 15.34 9.23 -1.55
CA TYR A 129 14.90 9.15 -2.94
C TYR A 129 13.48 8.62 -3.09
N SER A 130 13.25 7.31 -2.93
CA SER A 130 11.99 6.69 -3.34
C SER A 130 10.77 7.21 -2.56
N SER A 131 10.88 7.41 -1.23
CA SER A 131 9.79 7.98 -0.44
C SER A 131 9.49 9.44 -0.79
N LYS A 132 10.51 10.23 -1.14
CA LYS A 132 10.28 11.62 -1.58
C LYS A 132 9.42 11.66 -2.83
N ILE A 133 9.67 10.77 -3.78
CA ILE A 133 8.92 10.66 -5.03
C ILE A 133 7.49 10.18 -4.73
N THR A 134 7.34 9.07 -4.02
CA THR A 134 6.04 8.43 -3.82
C THR A 134 5.11 9.25 -2.93
N VAL A 135 5.63 9.80 -1.84
CA VAL A 135 4.85 10.67 -0.94
C VAL A 135 4.55 12.01 -1.62
N GLY A 136 5.52 12.61 -2.31
CA GLY A 136 5.32 13.86 -3.05
C GLY A 136 4.26 13.70 -4.15
N LEU A 137 4.31 12.61 -4.92
CA LEU A 137 3.31 12.30 -5.93
C LEU A 137 1.91 12.09 -5.30
N LEU A 138 1.86 11.32 -4.21
CA LEU A 138 0.61 11.05 -3.49
C LEU A 138 -0.03 12.35 -3.00
N PHE A 139 0.75 13.23 -2.36
CA PHE A 139 0.26 14.50 -1.84
C PHE A 139 -0.22 15.43 -2.96
N ARG A 140 0.49 15.50 -4.08
CA ARG A 140 0.03 16.23 -5.27
C ARG A 140 -1.27 15.66 -5.83
N THR A 141 -1.36 14.33 -5.92
CA THR A 141 -2.58 13.66 -6.41
C THR A 141 -3.78 13.96 -5.53
N MET A 142 -3.58 13.95 -4.21
CA MET A 142 -4.64 14.20 -3.22
C MET A 142 -4.90 15.68 -2.97
N GLY A 143 -4.03 16.58 -3.45
CA GLY A 143 -4.06 18.00 -3.12
C GLY A 143 -3.69 18.31 -1.67
N LEU A 144 -2.95 17.44 -0.99
CA LEU A 144 -2.57 17.61 0.42
C LEU A 144 -1.41 18.63 0.56
N PRO A 145 -1.33 19.35 1.70
CA PRO A 145 -0.28 20.34 1.93
C PRO A 145 1.12 19.72 2.04
N ASP A 146 2.10 20.25 1.31
CA ASP A 146 3.47 19.73 1.26
C ASP A 146 4.18 19.72 2.64
N ARG A 147 3.81 20.63 3.55
CA ARG A 147 4.41 20.75 4.90
C ARG A 147 4.18 19.50 5.78
N ASP A 148 3.20 18.66 5.45
CA ASP A 148 2.75 17.57 6.31
C ASP A 148 3.30 16.19 5.89
N HIS A 149 4.16 16.12 4.86
CA HIS A 149 4.68 14.86 4.29
C HIS A 149 5.27 13.90 5.33
N ALA A 150 6.22 14.39 6.14
CA ALA A 150 6.92 13.53 7.11
C ALA A 150 5.98 13.05 8.23
N ASP A 151 5.07 13.92 8.69
CA ASP A 151 4.12 13.57 9.74
C ASP A 151 3.08 12.56 9.27
N ILE A 152 2.50 12.75 8.07
CA ILE A 152 1.55 11.82 7.48
C ILE A 152 2.22 10.47 7.20
N ARG A 153 3.43 10.46 6.63
CA ARG A 153 4.18 9.22 6.41
C ARG A 153 4.37 8.46 7.71
N ARG A 154 4.82 9.13 8.78
CA ARG A 154 4.99 8.51 10.09
C ARG A 154 3.67 7.94 10.64
N LYS A 155 2.57 8.68 10.54
CA LYS A 155 1.24 8.21 10.96
C LYS A 155 0.77 7.00 10.17
N VAL A 156 1.01 6.97 8.85
CA VAL A 156 0.68 5.83 8.00
C VAL A 156 1.48 4.60 8.42
N ILE A 157 2.81 4.73 8.55
CA ILE A 157 3.66 3.60 8.97
C ILE A 157 3.19 3.05 10.31
N LEU A 158 2.94 3.90 11.31
CA LEU A 158 2.40 3.45 12.59
C LEU A 158 1.04 2.78 12.43
N ALA A 159 0.13 3.36 11.66
CA ALA A 159 -1.23 2.82 11.49
C ALA A 159 -1.24 1.43 10.83
N VAL A 160 -0.29 1.13 9.93
CA VAL A 160 -0.22 -0.19 9.26
C VAL A 160 0.66 -1.19 10.01
N SER A 161 1.50 -0.74 10.94
CA SER A 161 2.41 -1.60 11.71
C SER A 161 1.67 -2.47 12.73
N THR A 162 2.29 -3.57 13.10
CA THR A 162 1.87 -4.47 14.17
C THR A 162 2.93 -4.48 15.28
N ASP A 163 2.51 -4.35 16.52
CA ASP A 163 3.40 -4.52 17.68
C ASP A 163 3.48 -6.00 18.05
N LYS A 164 4.63 -6.61 17.79
CA LYS A 164 4.87 -8.03 18.06
C LYS A 164 4.85 -8.37 19.54
N SER A 165 5.17 -7.41 20.40
CA SER A 165 5.19 -7.63 21.86
C SER A 165 3.80 -7.87 22.44
N VAL A 166 2.78 -7.23 21.85
CA VAL A 166 1.36 -7.41 22.25
C VAL A 166 0.60 -8.29 21.24
N LYS A 167 1.28 -8.78 20.19
CA LYS A 167 0.69 -9.58 19.10
C LYS A 167 -0.53 -8.87 18.48
N GLY A 168 -0.37 -7.59 18.17
CA GLY A 168 -1.48 -6.79 17.67
C GLY A 168 -1.15 -5.30 17.60
N ARG A 169 -2.16 -4.46 17.74
CA ARG A 169 -2.02 -3.01 17.74
C ARG A 169 -1.98 -2.45 19.15
N ASN A 170 -1.01 -1.62 19.42
CA ASN A 170 -0.97 -0.83 20.65
C ASN A 170 -1.77 0.48 20.50
N PRO A 171 -2.01 1.24 21.60
CA PRO A 171 -2.75 2.50 21.56
C PRO A 171 -2.14 3.56 20.62
N GLU A 172 -0.82 3.55 20.40
CA GLU A 172 -0.14 4.50 19.52
C GLU A 172 -0.53 4.28 18.06
N HIS A 173 -0.63 3.03 17.60
CA HIS A 173 -1.09 2.67 16.25
C HIS A 173 -2.52 3.15 15.99
N ILE A 174 -3.40 2.95 16.98
CA ILE A 174 -4.80 3.40 16.90
C ILE A 174 -4.88 4.93 16.87
N ALA A 175 -4.10 5.60 17.71
CA ALA A 175 -4.04 7.06 17.77
C ALA A 175 -3.49 7.66 16.47
N ALA A 176 -2.50 7.03 15.84
CA ALA A 176 -1.95 7.44 14.55
C ALA A 176 -3.01 7.39 13.45
N PHE A 177 -3.77 6.30 13.36
CA PHE A 177 -4.87 6.17 12.40
C PHE A 177 -5.98 7.19 12.65
N LYS A 178 -6.36 7.41 13.92
CA LYS A 178 -7.34 8.42 14.28
C LYS A 178 -6.89 9.81 13.85
N SER A 179 -5.64 10.18 14.15
CA SER A 179 -5.08 11.47 13.77
C SER A 179 -5.02 11.66 12.25
N LEU A 180 -4.70 10.60 11.48
CA LEU A 180 -4.76 10.62 10.03
C LEU A 180 -6.21 10.84 9.54
N SER A 181 -7.17 10.13 10.12
CA SER A 181 -8.59 10.26 9.75
C SER A 181 -9.15 11.65 10.08
N ASP A 182 -8.79 12.22 11.23
CA ASP A 182 -9.19 13.59 11.61
C ASP A 182 -8.64 14.61 10.60
N PHE A 183 -7.33 14.53 10.28
CA PHE A 183 -6.70 15.38 9.26
C PHE A 183 -7.39 15.27 7.89
N LEU A 184 -7.67 14.06 7.41
CA LEU A 184 -8.34 13.87 6.13
C LEU A 184 -9.79 14.34 6.15
N THR A 185 -10.46 14.28 7.31
CA THR A 185 -11.80 14.84 7.47
C THR A 185 -11.79 16.37 7.25
N GLU A 186 -10.80 17.07 7.81
CA GLU A 186 -10.62 18.51 7.60
C GLU A 186 -10.32 18.82 6.12
N GLU A 187 -9.42 18.07 5.49
CA GLU A 187 -9.07 18.27 4.07
C GLU A 187 -10.27 18.02 3.13
N VAL A 188 -11.05 16.98 3.37
CA VAL A 188 -12.31 16.72 2.62
C VAL A 188 -13.29 17.87 2.80
N ALA A 189 -13.47 18.36 4.03
CA ALA A 189 -14.36 19.50 4.30
C ALA A 189 -13.88 20.80 3.61
N VAL A 190 -12.57 21.02 3.49
CA VAL A 190 -11.98 22.13 2.73
C VAL A 190 -12.32 22.01 1.25
N ARG A 191 -12.08 20.83 0.62
CA ARG A 191 -12.33 20.60 -0.82
C ARG A 191 -13.81 20.72 -1.18
N ARG A 192 -14.70 20.33 -0.30
CA ARG A 192 -16.15 20.54 -0.52
C ARG A 192 -16.55 22.00 -0.58
N ARG A 193 -15.85 22.88 0.15
CA ARG A 193 -16.10 24.33 0.12
C ARG A 193 -15.37 25.04 -1.01
N VAL A 194 -14.15 24.60 -1.29
CA VAL A 194 -13.27 25.18 -2.30
C VAL A 194 -12.69 24.04 -3.14
N PRO A 195 -13.42 23.56 -4.15
CA PRO A 195 -12.95 22.50 -5.04
C PRO A 195 -11.67 22.90 -5.77
N THR A 196 -10.75 21.93 -5.92
CA THR A 196 -9.50 22.06 -6.66
C THR A 196 -9.34 20.88 -7.61
N ASP A 197 -8.38 20.93 -8.54
CA ASP A 197 -8.13 19.81 -9.46
C ASP A 197 -7.27 18.74 -8.76
N ASP A 198 -7.89 18.02 -7.80
CA ASP A 198 -7.26 16.96 -7.01
C ASP A 198 -8.20 15.76 -6.80
N LEU A 199 -7.64 14.64 -6.35
CA LEU A 199 -8.39 13.41 -6.20
C LEU A 199 -9.48 13.50 -5.12
N ILE A 200 -9.25 14.24 -4.03
CA ILE A 200 -10.27 14.43 -2.98
C ILE A 200 -11.48 15.14 -3.54
N THR A 201 -11.29 16.18 -4.36
CA THR A 201 -12.36 16.88 -5.08
C THR A 201 -13.06 15.94 -6.06
N HIS A 202 -12.29 15.19 -6.86
CA HIS A 202 -12.86 14.24 -7.81
C HIS A 202 -13.69 13.14 -7.12
N LEU A 203 -13.28 12.65 -5.96
CA LEU A 203 -14.06 11.70 -5.15
C LEU A 203 -15.35 12.35 -4.62
N ALA A 204 -15.27 13.61 -4.20
CA ALA A 204 -16.43 14.35 -3.69
C ALA A 204 -17.47 14.66 -4.78
N GLU A 205 -17.04 14.79 -6.03
CA GLU A 205 -17.85 15.09 -7.21
C GLU A 205 -18.26 13.84 -8.01
N ALA A 206 -17.62 12.70 -7.77
CA ALA A 206 -17.90 11.45 -8.47
C ALA A 206 -19.37 11.07 -8.34
N GLU A 207 -20.00 10.78 -9.48
CA GLU A 207 -21.40 10.36 -9.56
C GLU A 207 -21.52 9.19 -10.56
N VAL A 208 -22.25 8.17 -10.16
CA VAL A 208 -22.58 7.01 -11.00
C VAL A 208 -24.07 6.73 -10.80
N ASP A 209 -24.86 6.80 -11.87
CA ASP A 209 -26.30 6.58 -11.86
C ASP A 209 -27.08 7.42 -10.82
N GLY A 210 -26.63 8.67 -10.59
CA GLY A 210 -27.22 9.58 -9.62
C GLY A 210 -26.79 9.37 -8.17
N ASP A 211 -25.93 8.39 -7.92
CA ASP A 211 -25.38 8.08 -6.59
C ASP A 211 -23.98 8.69 -6.39
N ARG A 212 -23.67 9.09 -5.16
CA ARG A 212 -22.41 9.74 -4.76
C ARG A 212 -21.86 9.16 -3.46
N LEU A 213 -20.57 9.33 -3.23
CA LEU A 213 -19.95 9.00 -1.96
C LEU A 213 -20.41 9.95 -0.84
N SER A 214 -20.78 9.39 0.29
CA SER A 214 -20.96 10.17 1.52
C SER A 214 -19.63 10.75 2.00
N GLU A 215 -19.65 11.75 2.88
CA GLU A 215 -18.44 12.36 3.43
C GLU A 215 -17.54 11.33 4.12
N ARG A 216 -18.13 10.44 4.91
CA ARG A 216 -17.40 9.35 5.56
C ARG A 216 -16.76 8.40 4.54
N GLU A 217 -17.45 8.06 3.46
CA GLU A 217 -16.89 7.20 2.40
C GLU A 217 -15.75 7.89 1.67
N ILE A 218 -15.82 9.20 1.44
CA ILE A 218 -14.71 9.98 0.85
C ILE A 218 -13.49 9.94 1.78
N VAL A 219 -13.67 10.23 3.07
CA VAL A 219 -12.57 10.21 4.07
C VAL A 219 -11.92 8.84 4.14
N LEU A 220 -12.71 7.76 4.26
CA LEU A 220 -12.19 6.40 4.36
C LEU A 220 -11.54 5.92 3.06
N THR A 221 -12.07 6.31 1.91
CA THR A 221 -11.46 6.02 0.60
C THR A 221 -10.13 6.75 0.47
N THR A 222 -10.08 8.04 0.80
CA THR A 222 -8.85 8.83 0.81
C THR A 222 -7.82 8.24 1.77
N ALA A 223 -8.22 7.88 3.00
CA ALA A 223 -7.33 7.23 3.96
C ALA A 223 -6.78 5.91 3.43
N THR A 224 -7.60 5.10 2.75
CA THR A 224 -7.16 3.84 2.13
C THR A 224 -6.11 4.10 1.06
N PHE A 225 -6.30 5.08 0.18
CA PHE A 225 -5.32 5.43 -0.85
C PHE A 225 -4.03 6.00 -0.26
N VAL A 226 -4.12 6.85 0.77
CA VAL A 226 -2.94 7.38 1.47
C VAL A 226 -2.16 6.23 2.12
N MET A 227 -2.82 5.34 2.85
CA MET A 227 -2.17 4.19 3.49
C MET A 227 -1.53 3.24 2.47
N ALA A 228 -2.18 2.97 1.35
CA ALA A 228 -1.66 2.10 0.31
C ALA A 228 -0.51 2.73 -0.49
N GLY A 229 -0.57 4.05 -0.72
CA GLY A 229 0.37 4.76 -1.61
C GLY A 229 1.68 5.17 -0.96
N VAL A 230 1.74 5.30 0.37
CA VAL A 230 2.93 5.82 1.08
C VAL A 230 4.12 4.87 0.98
N GLU A 231 3.94 3.57 1.24
CA GLU A 231 5.06 2.63 1.35
C GLU A 231 5.17 1.63 0.19
N SER A 232 4.06 1.21 -0.43
CA SER A 232 4.09 0.12 -1.40
C SER A 232 4.95 0.44 -2.63
N LEU A 233 4.78 1.61 -3.22
CA LEU A 233 5.54 2.01 -4.40
C LEU A 233 7.00 2.31 -4.06
N SER A 234 7.28 2.90 -2.90
CA SER A 234 8.63 3.16 -2.40
C SER A 234 9.41 1.86 -2.19
N SER A 235 8.77 0.86 -1.56
CA SER A 235 9.34 -0.47 -1.38
C SER A 235 9.61 -1.16 -2.73
N PHE A 236 8.66 -1.08 -3.68
CA PHE A 236 8.87 -1.64 -5.01
C PHE A 236 10.04 -0.96 -5.76
N MET A 237 10.16 0.37 -5.68
CA MET A 237 11.30 1.08 -6.29
C MET A 237 12.64 0.61 -5.70
N SER A 238 12.68 0.34 -4.40
CA SER A 238 13.87 -0.19 -3.73
C SER A 238 14.21 -1.59 -4.23
N MET A 239 13.21 -2.46 -4.36
CA MET A 239 13.41 -3.81 -4.91
C MET A 239 13.84 -3.77 -6.38
N LEU A 240 13.28 -2.88 -7.19
CA LEU A 240 13.72 -2.69 -8.58
C LEU A 240 15.18 -2.25 -8.64
N ALA A 241 15.61 -1.32 -7.77
CA ALA A 241 16.99 -0.88 -7.69
C ALA A 241 17.94 -2.02 -7.30
N LEU A 242 17.58 -2.86 -6.32
CA LEU A 242 18.32 -4.05 -5.93
C LEU A 242 18.39 -5.06 -7.09
N ASN A 243 17.28 -5.35 -7.75
CA ASN A 243 17.27 -6.22 -8.93
C ASN A 243 18.22 -5.71 -10.03
N LEU A 244 18.22 -4.38 -10.31
CA LEU A 244 19.12 -3.79 -11.27
C LEU A 244 20.59 -3.79 -10.82
N HIS A 245 20.85 -3.82 -9.52
CA HIS A 245 22.19 -4.02 -8.96
C HIS A 245 22.65 -5.46 -9.18
N ASP A 246 21.83 -6.45 -8.82
CA ASP A 246 22.16 -7.88 -8.86
C ASP A 246 22.23 -8.42 -10.30
N TYR A 247 21.51 -7.77 -11.24
CA TYR A 247 21.51 -8.14 -12.67
C TYR A 247 22.13 -7.04 -13.55
N PRO A 248 23.46 -6.81 -13.51
CA PRO A 248 24.12 -5.71 -14.20
C PRO A 248 23.98 -5.77 -15.73
N ASP A 249 23.81 -6.97 -16.31
CA ASP A 249 23.55 -7.13 -17.74
C ASP A 249 22.17 -6.60 -18.14
N ALA A 250 21.14 -6.86 -17.31
CA ALA A 250 19.82 -6.31 -17.53
C ALA A 250 19.86 -4.78 -17.41
N ARG A 251 20.54 -4.23 -16.40
CA ARG A 251 20.73 -2.79 -16.24
C ARG A 251 21.39 -2.16 -17.48
N ARG A 252 22.50 -2.74 -17.99
CA ARG A 252 23.17 -2.24 -19.20
C ARG A 252 22.25 -2.23 -20.43
N ARG A 253 21.44 -3.27 -20.59
CA ARG A 253 20.47 -3.38 -21.69
C ARG A 253 19.38 -2.33 -21.59
N ILE A 254 18.86 -2.06 -20.39
CA ILE A 254 17.84 -1.03 -20.14
C ILE A 254 18.40 0.38 -20.44
N VAL A 255 19.63 0.68 -19.97
CA VAL A 255 20.30 1.95 -20.26
C VAL A 255 20.48 2.15 -21.77
N ALA A 256 20.89 1.11 -22.50
CA ALA A 256 21.05 1.15 -23.94
C ALA A 256 19.71 1.23 -24.71
N LYS A 257 18.61 0.71 -24.12
CA LYS A 257 17.29 0.69 -24.73
C LYS A 257 16.21 0.91 -23.66
N PRO A 258 15.86 2.17 -23.33
CA PRO A 258 14.91 2.52 -22.25
C PRO A 258 13.53 1.87 -22.39
N ALA A 259 13.08 1.51 -23.59
CA ALA A 259 11.83 0.78 -23.82
C ALA A 259 11.77 -0.58 -23.10
N LEU A 260 12.90 -1.12 -22.64
CA LEU A 260 12.94 -2.36 -21.83
C LEU A 260 12.56 -2.13 -20.36
N MET A 261 12.39 -0.89 -19.91
CA MET A 261 12.01 -0.60 -18.52
C MET A 261 10.64 -1.20 -18.16
N GLY A 262 9.64 -1.10 -19.04
CA GLY A 262 8.33 -1.71 -18.80
C GLY A 262 8.41 -3.21 -18.51
N PRO A 263 8.97 -4.03 -19.41
CA PRO A 263 9.22 -5.44 -19.14
C PRO A 263 10.05 -5.72 -17.87
N ALA A 264 11.03 -4.87 -17.54
CA ALA A 264 11.85 -5.02 -16.35
C ALA A 264 11.04 -4.77 -15.05
N ILE A 265 10.10 -3.84 -15.08
CA ILE A 265 9.16 -3.59 -13.96
C ILE A 265 8.29 -4.83 -13.74
N GLU A 266 7.69 -5.39 -14.78
CA GLU A 266 6.86 -6.60 -14.68
C GLU A 266 7.65 -7.80 -14.14
N GLU A 267 8.87 -8.02 -14.63
CA GLU A 267 9.75 -9.09 -14.15
C GLU A 267 10.16 -8.84 -12.69
N SER A 268 10.43 -7.60 -12.30
CA SER A 268 10.77 -7.26 -10.90
C SER A 268 9.59 -7.50 -9.96
N LEU A 269 8.35 -7.22 -10.37
CA LEU A 269 7.15 -7.54 -9.59
C LEU A 269 7.03 -9.05 -9.34
N ALA A 270 7.33 -9.87 -10.36
CA ALA A 270 7.29 -11.32 -10.24
C ALA A 270 8.44 -11.89 -9.37
N SER A 271 9.62 -11.26 -9.39
CA SER A 271 10.83 -11.70 -8.68
C SER A 271 10.95 -11.17 -7.24
N THR A 272 10.21 -10.14 -6.88
CA THR A 272 10.25 -9.48 -5.55
C THR A 272 10.07 -10.47 -4.39
N LEU A 273 9.30 -11.53 -4.61
CA LEU A 273 9.08 -12.59 -3.63
C LEU A 273 10.34 -13.42 -3.30
N ARG A 274 11.43 -13.32 -4.08
CA ARG A 274 12.66 -14.09 -3.87
C ARG A 274 13.74 -13.34 -3.08
N HIS A 275 13.73 -12.01 -3.08
CA HIS A 275 14.81 -11.20 -2.51
C HIS A 275 14.64 -10.87 -1.02
N SER A 276 13.43 -10.89 -0.50
CA SER A 276 13.19 -10.71 0.94
C SER A 276 13.85 -11.81 1.80
N ALA A 277 14.21 -12.95 1.19
CA ALA A 277 14.88 -14.07 1.84
C ALA A 277 16.41 -13.96 1.89
N SER A 278 17.05 -13.20 0.99
CA SER A 278 18.51 -13.18 0.86
C SER A 278 19.19 -11.99 1.54
N SER A 279 18.46 -11.00 1.99
CA SER A 279 19.02 -9.79 2.64
C SER A 279 19.21 -9.92 4.16
N ALA A 280 18.95 -11.09 4.73
CA ALA A 280 19.10 -11.39 6.16
C ALA A 280 20.36 -12.25 6.48
N SER A 281 21.35 -12.31 5.59
CA SER A 281 22.62 -13.00 5.82
C SER A 281 23.79 -12.03 5.97
#